data_8fa95f6e5d28a9862404fafe04613cbc
#
_entry.id   8fa95f6e5d28a9862404fafe04613cbc
#
_cell.length_a   1.000
_cell.length_b   1.000
_cell.length_c   1.000
_cell.angle_alpha   90.00
_cell.angle_beta   90.00
_cell.angle_gamma   90.00
#
_symmetry.space_group_name_H-M   'P 1'
#
loop_
_entity.id
_entity.type
_entity.pdbx_description
1 polymer ?
#
loop_
_entity_poly.entity_id
_entity_poly.type
_entity_poly.pdbx_seq_one_letter_code
_entity_poly.pdbx_strand_id
1 'polypeptide(L)'
;MELKGKKINFLGDSITEGVGATDPEAMYVNIVKHDAELAEARNYGISGTRIARQSNDEGSAYCDRYKKMDEDADVVVVFGGTNDFGHGDAPLGTMADRTPDTFYGALHTLYSGLTEKYPRSAIAVVTPLHRVGEDNPRGDGSKPEDGALLKTYVEIKREV
;
A
#
# COMPACT_ATOMS: atom_id res chain seq x y z
N MET A 1 1.93 1.41 21.81
CA MET A 1 1.53 2.80 21.49
C MET A 1 0.04 2.90 21.74
N GLU A 2 -0.41 3.88 22.47
CA GLU A 2 -1.84 4.18 22.61
C GLU A 2 -2.28 4.98 21.37
N LEU A 3 -3.40 4.60 20.78
CA LEU A 3 -3.91 5.22 19.54
C LEU A 3 -5.01 6.26 19.80
N LYS A 4 -5.61 6.27 20.99
CA LYS A 4 -6.65 7.24 21.35
C LYS A 4 -6.18 8.69 21.12
N GLY A 5 -7.01 9.46 20.42
CA GLY A 5 -6.72 10.85 20.09
C GLY A 5 -5.62 11.06 19.00
N LYS A 6 -5.12 10.00 18.38
CA LYS A 6 -4.12 10.08 17.32
C LYS A 6 -4.74 10.37 15.95
N LYS A 7 -3.94 10.93 15.05
CA LYS A 7 -4.27 11.13 13.63
C LYS A 7 -3.55 10.07 12.80
N ILE A 8 -4.29 9.36 11.97
CA ILE A 8 -3.73 8.28 11.14
C ILE A 8 -4.04 8.54 9.67
N ASN A 9 -3.00 8.47 8.84
CA ASN A 9 -3.12 8.45 7.38
C ASN A 9 -3.11 7.01 6.89
N PHE A 10 -4.13 6.60 6.14
CA PHE A 10 -4.25 5.26 5.55
C PHE A 10 -4.00 5.32 4.04
N LEU A 11 -2.82 4.95 3.61
CA LEU A 11 -2.45 4.84 2.20
C LEU A 11 -2.78 3.43 1.70
N GLY A 12 -3.62 3.33 0.66
CA GLY A 12 -4.06 2.03 0.19
C GLY A 12 -4.74 2.03 -1.18
N ASP A 13 -5.22 0.88 -1.56
CA ASP A 13 -5.99 0.63 -2.78
C ASP A 13 -7.52 0.59 -2.52
N SER A 14 -8.24 -0.21 -3.31
CA SER A 14 -9.69 -0.39 -3.20
C SER A 14 -10.13 -0.90 -1.81
N ILE A 15 -9.31 -1.69 -1.12
CA ILE A 15 -9.63 -2.18 0.23
C ILE A 15 -9.65 -1.01 1.21
N THR A 16 -8.69 -0.11 1.09
CA THR A 16 -8.61 1.10 1.92
C THR A 16 -9.68 2.11 1.53
N GLU A 17 -9.95 2.29 0.24
CA GLU A 17 -11.03 3.13 -0.27
C GLU A 17 -12.40 2.69 0.26
N GLY A 18 -12.58 1.39 0.52
CA GLY A 18 -13.80 0.80 1.06
C GLY A 18 -14.69 0.14 0.02
N VAL A 19 -14.12 -0.23 -1.13
CA VAL A 19 -14.88 -0.95 -2.18
C VAL A 19 -15.42 -2.27 -1.63
N GLY A 20 -16.72 -2.48 -1.81
CA GLY A 20 -17.43 -3.65 -1.30
C GLY A 20 -18.02 -3.48 0.10
N ALA A 21 -17.70 -2.40 0.82
CA ALA A 21 -18.41 -2.06 2.04
C ALA A 21 -19.83 -1.59 1.72
N THR A 22 -20.83 -2.16 2.37
CA THR A 22 -22.24 -1.81 2.17
C THR A 22 -22.63 -0.52 2.88
N ASP A 23 -21.83 -0.11 3.86
CA ASP A 23 -22.00 1.06 4.69
C ASP A 23 -20.62 1.71 4.89
N PRO A 24 -20.48 3.05 4.83
CA PRO A 24 -19.24 3.73 5.19
C PRO A 24 -18.69 3.33 6.56
N GLU A 25 -19.55 3.09 7.56
CA GLU A 25 -19.13 2.65 8.90
C GLU A 25 -18.54 1.23 8.91
N ALA A 26 -18.81 0.41 7.88
CA ALA A 26 -18.22 -0.91 7.71
C ALA A 26 -16.84 -0.89 7.01
N MET A 27 -16.36 0.28 6.58
CA MET A 27 -15.00 0.44 6.05
C MET A 27 -13.99 0.29 7.18
N TYR A 28 -12.94 -0.53 6.98
CA TYR A 28 -11.98 -0.79 8.06
C TYR A 28 -11.34 0.49 8.64
N VAL A 29 -11.14 1.51 7.82
CA VAL A 29 -10.61 2.82 8.25
C VAL A 29 -11.52 3.46 9.30
N ASN A 30 -12.85 3.40 9.09
CA ASN A 30 -13.83 3.95 10.01
C ASN A 30 -14.01 3.08 11.26
N ILE A 31 -13.94 1.75 11.10
CA ILE A 31 -13.92 0.81 12.24
C ILE A 31 -12.72 1.11 13.14
N VAL A 32 -11.52 1.24 12.57
CA VAL A 32 -10.31 1.56 13.35
C VAL A 32 -10.43 2.94 14.01
N LYS A 33 -11.00 3.93 13.29
CA LYS A 33 -11.25 5.25 13.86
C LYS A 33 -12.12 5.19 15.11
N HIS A 34 -13.20 4.45 15.02
CA HIS A 34 -14.16 4.29 16.12
C HIS A 34 -13.55 3.49 17.28
N ASP A 35 -13.02 2.30 17.00
CA ASP A 35 -12.58 1.37 18.05
C ASP A 35 -11.33 1.85 18.79
N ALA A 36 -10.43 2.58 18.09
CA ALA A 36 -9.25 3.17 18.69
C ALA A 36 -9.46 4.61 19.17
N GLU A 37 -10.69 5.15 19.09
CA GLU A 37 -11.02 6.52 19.47
C GLU A 37 -10.04 7.56 18.84
N LEU A 38 -9.77 7.44 17.54
CA LEU A 38 -8.85 8.33 16.85
C LEU A 38 -9.42 9.75 16.76
N ALA A 39 -8.55 10.76 16.86
CA ALA A 39 -8.93 12.14 16.55
C ALA A 39 -9.27 12.28 15.06
N GLU A 40 -8.49 11.62 14.19
CA GLU A 40 -8.70 11.68 12.75
C GLU A 40 -8.21 10.39 12.06
N ALA A 41 -8.98 9.90 11.09
CA ALA A 41 -8.58 8.85 10.17
C ALA A 41 -8.75 9.38 8.74
N ARG A 42 -7.63 9.58 8.03
CA ARG A 42 -7.63 10.09 6.66
C ARG A 42 -7.42 8.94 5.70
N ASN A 43 -8.42 8.75 4.85
CA ASN A 43 -8.44 7.67 3.87
C ASN A 43 -7.83 8.15 2.54
N TYR A 44 -6.66 7.62 2.20
CA TYR A 44 -5.97 7.81 0.91
C TYR A 44 -6.04 6.55 0.05
N GLY A 45 -7.11 5.77 0.17
CA GLY A 45 -7.39 4.63 -0.70
C GLY A 45 -7.80 5.08 -2.09
N ILE A 46 -7.26 4.45 -3.13
CA ILE A 46 -7.66 4.63 -4.53
C ILE A 46 -7.68 3.26 -5.21
N SER A 47 -8.84 2.87 -5.73
CA SER A 47 -9.04 1.57 -6.36
C SER A 47 -8.07 1.31 -7.51
N GLY A 48 -7.59 0.07 -7.59
CA GLY A 48 -6.73 -0.38 -8.68
C GLY A 48 -5.29 0.10 -8.60
N THR A 49 -4.94 0.99 -7.65
CA THR A 49 -3.58 1.53 -7.57
C THR A 49 -2.57 0.52 -7.02
N ARG A 50 -1.30 0.69 -7.38
CA ARG A 50 -0.17 -0.18 -7.07
C ARG A 50 0.89 0.57 -6.30
N ILE A 51 1.81 -0.17 -5.70
CA ILE A 51 2.98 0.40 -5.03
C ILE A 51 3.98 0.91 -6.07
N ALA A 52 4.28 0.06 -7.06
CA ALA A 52 5.19 0.40 -8.16
C ALA A 52 4.50 1.18 -9.28
N ARG A 53 5.26 2.00 -9.99
CA ARG A 53 4.81 2.63 -11.23
C ARG A 53 4.52 1.57 -12.29
N GLN A 54 3.51 1.83 -13.09
CA GLN A 54 3.12 0.99 -14.21
C GLN A 54 3.47 1.70 -15.52
N SER A 55 3.52 0.97 -16.62
CA SER A 55 3.88 1.53 -17.94
C SER A 55 2.98 2.69 -18.39
N ASN A 56 1.73 2.71 -17.90
CA ASN A 56 0.72 3.72 -18.20
C ASN A 56 0.23 4.46 -16.95
N ASP A 57 1.07 4.54 -15.90
CA ASP A 57 0.72 5.20 -14.64
C ASP A 57 0.84 6.74 -14.78
N GLU A 58 -0.21 7.45 -14.40
CA GLU A 58 -0.28 8.92 -14.37
C GLU A 58 -0.02 9.48 -12.96
N GLY A 59 0.83 8.84 -12.17
CA GLY A 59 1.19 9.29 -10.81
C GLY A 59 0.22 8.80 -9.73
N SER A 60 -0.48 7.70 -9.99
CA SER A 60 -1.38 7.04 -9.04
C SER A 60 -0.66 6.05 -8.12
N ALA A 61 0.59 5.66 -8.43
CA ALA A 61 1.38 4.75 -7.63
C ALA A 61 1.61 5.27 -6.21
N TYR A 62 1.68 4.36 -5.23
CA TYR A 62 1.90 4.76 -3.83
C TYR A 62 3.21 5.52 -3.65
N CYS A 63 4.28 5.09 -4.34
CA CYS A 63 5.59 5.73 -4.31
C CYS A 63 5.60 7.18 -4.83
N ASP A 64 4.52 7.62 -5.48
CA ASP A 64 4.37 9.00 -5.94
C ASP A 64 3.37 9.78 -5.09
N ARG A 65 2.19 9.20 -4.82
CA ARG A 65 1.09 9.94 -4.20
C ARG A 65 1.19 10.10 -2.68
N TYR A 66 2.04 9.33 -1.96
CA TYR A 66 2.27 9.56 -0.54
C TYR A 66 2.69 11.01 -0.23
N LYS A 67 3.34 11.67 -1.19
CA LYS A 67 3.79 13.07 -1.07
C LYS A 67 2.64 14.04 -0.86
N LYS A 68 1.44 13.70 -1.32
CA LYS A 68 0.22 14.52 -1.22
C LYS A 68 -0.56 14.32 0.08
N MET A 69 -0.16 13.38 0.92
CA MET A 69 -0.82 13.12 2.20
C MET A 69 -0.50 14.24 3.22
N ASP A 70 -1.43 14.49 4.13
CA ASP A 70 -1.24 15.48 5.21
C ASP A 70 -0.05 15.13 6.10
N GLU A 71 0.71 16.14 6.51
CA GLU A 71 2.00 15.97 7.20
C GLU A 71 1.86 15.74 8.71
N ASP A 72 0.71 16.06 9.29
CA ASP A 72 0.47 16.06 10.74
C ASP A 72 -0.09 14.71 11.25
N ALA A 73 0.25 13.60 10.61
CA ALA A 73 -0.13 12.27 11.07
C ALA A 73 0.79 11.77 12.19
N ASP A 74 0.20 11.15 13.22
CA ASP A 74 0.94 10.40 14.26
C ASP A 74 1.35 9.01 13.78
N VAL A 75 0.53 8.42 12.89
CA VAL A 75 0.77 7.10 12.30
C VAL A 75 0.45 7.15 10.81
N VAL A 76 1.25 6.47 10.02
CA VAL A 76 0.97 6.21 8.60
C VAL A 76 0.83 4.71 8.41
N VAL A 77 -0.31 4.27 7.88
CA VAL A 77 -0.58 2.88 7.52
C VAL A 77 -0.47 2.73 6.01
N VAL A 78 0.34 1.77 5.55
CA VAL A 78 0.51 1.44 4.13
C VAL A 78 -0.05 0.05 3.89
N PHE A 79 -1.18 -0.05 3.22
CA PHE A 79 -1.82 -1.32 2.89
C PHE A 79 -1.97 -1.48 1.38
N GLY A 80 -1.20 -2.37 0.76
CA GLY A 80 -1.19 -2.60 -0.68
C GLY A 80 -0.23 -3.70 -1.13
N GLY A 81 -0.14 -3.89 -2.46
CA GLY A 81 0.67 -4.91 -3.10
C GLY A 81 -0.18 -6.02 -3.74
N THR A 82 -1.47 -6.10 -3.43
CA THR A 82 -2.38 -7.08 -4.06
C THR A 82 -2.60 -6.77 -5.55
N ASN A 83 -2.61 -5.49 -5.93
CA ASN A 83 -2.73 -5.08 -7.32
C ASN A 83 -1.42 -5.17 -8.09
N ASP A 84 -0.28 -4.96 -7.42
CA ASP A 84 1.04 -5.25 -8.01
C ASP A 84 1.14 -6.73 -8.40
N PHE A 85 0.69 -7.64 -7.53
CA PHE A 85 0.58 -9.06 -7.83
C PHE A 85 -0.45 -9.34 -8.93
N GLY A 86 -1.69 -8.86 -8.80
CA GLY A 86 -2.83 -9.23 -9.65
C GLY A 86 -2.70 -8.74 -11.08
N HIS A 87 -2.49 -7.46 -11.28
CA HIS A 87 -2.51 -6.81 -12.60
C HIS A 87 -1.46 -5.70 -12.78
N GLY A 88 -0.44 -5.65 -11.94
CA GLY A 88 0.70 -4.76 -12.19
C GLY A 88 1.58 -5.29 -13.32
N ASP A 89 2.20 -4.40 -14.08
CA ASP A 89 3.16 -4.72 -15.14
C ASP A 89 4.62 -4.39 -14.75
N ALA A 90 4.83 -3.77 -13.59
CA ALA A 90 6.16 -3.52 -13.07
C ALA A 90 6.86 -4.84 -12.70
N PRO A 91 8.12 -5.03 -13.12
CA PRO A 91 8.91 -6.20 -12.72
C PRO A 91 9.18 -6.17 -11.22
N LEU A 92 9.49 -7.34 -10.62
CA LEU A 92 9.90 -7.39 -9.21
C LEU A 92 11.15 -6.57 -8.95
N GLY A 93 12.14 -6.66 -9.83
CA GLY A 93 13.45 -6.06 -9.64
C GLY A 93 14.28 -6.78 -8.59
N THR A 94 15.19 -6.05 -7.96
CA THR A 94 16.13 -6.56 -6.97
C THR A 94 16.24 -5.63 -5.77
N MET A 95 16.80 -6.11 -4.66
CA MET A 95 17.08 -5.32 -3.46
C MET A 95 18.00 -4.13 -3.71
N ALA A 96 18.76 -4.11 -4.82
CA ALA A 96 19.62 -2.98 -5.20
C ALA A 96 18.88 -1.83 -5.89
N ASP A 97 17.67 -2.06 -6.40
CA ASP A 97 16.91 -1.07 -7.16
C ASP A 97 16.47 0.12 -6.29
N ARG A 98 16.55 1.32 -6.85
CA ARG A 98 16.22 2.57 -6.15
C ARG A 98 15.29 3.48 -6.95
N THR A 99 14.75 2.98 -8.09
CA THR A 99 13.77 3.71 -8.90
C THR A 99 12.39 3.06 -8.79
N PRO A 100 11.31 3.82 -8.90
CA PRO A 100 9.95 3.30 -8.67
C PRO A 100 9.40 2.41 -9.80
N ASP A 101 10.22 2.02 -10.76
CA ASP A 101 9.83 1.26 -11.94
C ASP A 101 9.90 -0.27 -11.73
N THR A 102 10.37 -0.71 -10.56
CA THR A 102 10.33 -2.09 -10.08
C THR A 102 9.66 -2.14 -8.72
N PHE A 103 9.14 -3.30 -8.30
CA PHE A 103 8.48 -3.44 -7.02
C PHE A 103 9.42 -3.16 -5.84
N TYR A 104 10.65 -3.72 -5.87
CA TYR A 104 11.70 -3.40 -4.89
C TYR A 104 12.03 -1.92 -4.85
N GLY A 105 12.31 -1.31 -6.02
CA GLY A 105 12.68 0.09 -6.10
C GLY A 105 11.56 1.03 -5.65
N ALA A 106 10.30 0.68 -5.95
CA ALA A 106 9.13 1.42 -5.50
C ALA A 106 8.95 1.36 -3.97
N LEU A 107 9.18 0.18 -3.35
CA LEU A 107 9.17 0.04 -1.90
C LEU A 107 10.27 0.88 -1.25
N HIS A 108 11.50 0.84 -1.76
CA HIS A 108 12.59 1.70 -1.27
C HIS A 108 12.23 3.18 -1.38
N THR A 109 11.67 3.60 -2.53
CA THR A 109 11.24 4.99 -2.75
C THR A 109 10.15 5.39 -1.75
N LEU A 110 9.15 4.52 -1.57
CA LEU A 110 8.02 4.77 -0.68
C LEU A 110 8.45 4.82 0.79
N TYR A 111 9.18 3.79 1.28
CA TYR A 111 9.53 3.70 2.70
C TYR A 111 10.54 4.77 3.11
N SER A 112 11.55 5.03 2.28
CA SER A 112 12.49 6.14 2.52
C SER A 112 11.77 7.48 2.54
N GLY A 113 10.91 7.72 1.55
CA GLY A 113 10.17 8.97 1.45
C GLY A 113 9.15 9.16 2.58
N LEU A 114 8.50 8.09 3.05
CA LEU A 114 7.62 8.16 4.22
C LEU A 114 8.43 8.45 5.50
N THR A 115 9.58 7.82 5.67
CA THR A 115 10.46 8.06 6.84
C THR A 115 10.96 9.50 6.86
N GLU A 116 11.29 10.06 5.69
CA GLU A 116 11.71 11.47 5.56
C GLU A 116 10.54 12.43 5.83
N LYS A 117 9.37 12.17 5.26
CA LYS A 117 8.18 13.02 5.41
C LYS A 117 7.60 12.98 6.83
N TYR A 118 7.67 11.83 7.49
CA TYR A 118 7.09 11.61 8.82
C TYR A 118 8.13 11.17 9.85
N PRO A 119 9.14 11.99 10.15
CA PRO A 119 10.30 11.58 10.97
C PRO A 119 9.96 11.30 12.44
N ARG A 120 8.75 11.64 12.88
CA ARG A 120 8.28 11.42 14.26
C ARG A 120 7.06 10.54 14.35
N SER A 121 6.56 10.06 13.23
CA SER A 121 5.37 9.21 13.16
C SER A 121 5.76 7.75 13.10
N ALA A 122 4.88 6.89 13.58
CA ALA A 122 5.03 5.46 13.33
C ALA A 122 4.56 5.13 11.90
N ILE A 123 5.30 4.26 11.22
CA ILE A 123 4.92 3.74 9.92
C ILE A 123 4.59 2.25 10.09
N ALA A 124 3.36 1.88 9.76
CA ALA A 124 2.88 0.51 9.81
C ALA A 124 2.64 -0.01 8.38
N VAL A 125 3.33 -1.07 8.02
CA VAL A 125 3.17 -1.72 6.71
C VAL A 125 2.35 -2.98 6.87
N VAL A 126 1.19 -3.02 6.20
CA VAL A 126 0.28 -4.16 6.18
C VAL A 126 0.54 -4.98 4.91
N THR A 127 0.77 -6.27 5.08
CA THR A 127 0.94 -7.18 3.93
C THR A 127 -0.40 -7.44 3.24
N PRO A 128 -0.41 -7.81 1.94
CA PRO A 128 -1.63 -8.24 1.26
C PRO A 128 -2.35 -9.36 2.00
N LEU A 129 -3.66 -9.34 1.93
CA LEU A 129 -4.50 -10.43 2.44
C LEU A 129 -4.41 -11.64 1.52
N HIS A 130 -4.69 -12.82 2.08
CA HIS A 130 -4.90 -14.04 1.29
C HIS A 130 -6.03 -13.83 0.28
N ARG A 131 -5.87 -14.37 -0.91
CA ARG A 131 -6.87 -14.26 -1.99
C ARG A 131 -6.89 -15.51 -2.86
N VAL A 132 -8.00 -15.71 -3.55
CA VAL A 132 -8.10 -16.76 -4.57
C VAL A 132 -7.02 -16.52 -5.64
N GLY A 133 -6.32 -17.57 -6.02
CA GLY A 133 -5.25 -17.52 -7.03
C GLY A 133 -3.91 -16.98 -6.54
N GLU A 134 -3.71 -16.80 -5.23
CA GLU A 134 -2.44 -16.31 -4.65
C GLU A 134 -1.23 -17.22 -4.95
N ASP A 135 -1.48 -18.52 -5.15
CA ASP A 135 -0.48 -19.52 -5.55
C ASP A 135 -0.38 -19.68 -7.07
N ASN A 136 -1.10 -18.86 -7.84
CA ASN A 136 -1.01 -18.84 -9.29
C ASN A 136 -0.08 -17.70 -9.72
N PRO A 137 1.09 -17.97 -10.29
CA PRO A 137 1.94 -16.95 -10.86
C PRO A 137 1.13 -16.08 -11.85
N ARG A 138 1.31 -14.78 -11.83
CA ARG A 138 0.58 -13.80 -12.65
C ARG A 138 -0.85 -13.45 -12.16
N GLY A 139 -1.33 -13.96 -11.01
CA GLY A 139 -2.65 -13.63 -10.48
C GLY A 139 -3.76 -13.85 -11.50
N ASP A 140 -4.25 -12.79 -12.12
CA ASP A 140 -5.29 -12.80 -13.15
C ASP A 140 -4.79 -13.08 -14.59
N GLY A 141 -3.50 -13.38 -14.75
CA GLY A 141 -2.87 -13.62 -16.06
C GLY A 141 -2.36 -12.36 -16.75
N SER A 142 -2.45 -11.19 -16.14
CA SER A 142 -1.98 -9.92 -16.71
C SER A 142 -0.47 -9.70 -16.57
N LYS A 143 0.20 -10.48 -15.72
CA LYS A 143 1.64 -10.36 -15.45
C LYS A 143 2.52 -10.85 -16.60
N PRO A 144 3.75 -10.30 -16.74
CA PRO A 144 4.80 -10.85 -17.57
C PRO A 144 5.11 -12.33 -17.26
N GLU A 145 5.83 -13.01 -18.14
CA GLU A 145 6.09 -14.46 -18.06
C GLU A 145 6.83 -14.91 -16.79
N ASP A 146 7.57 -14.04 -16.14
CA ASP A 146 8.26 -14.27 -14.87
C ASP A 146 7.39 -13.99 -13.63
N GLY A 147 6.07 -13.91 -13.80
CA GLY A 147 5.12 -13.61 -12.72
C GLY A 147 5.35 -14.44 -11.47
N ALA A 148 5.33 -13.77 -10.31
CA ALA A 148 5.58 -14.37 -9.02
C ALA A 148 4.28 -14.65 -8.25
N LEU A 149 4.37 -15.44 -7.20
CA LEU A 149 3.27 -15.72 -6.27
C LEU A 149 3.02 -14.50 -5.37
N LEU A 150 1.82 -14.37 -4.82
CA LEU A 150 1.52 -13.31 -3.83
C LEU A 150 2.50 -13.35 -2.65
N LYS A 151 2.88 -14.54 -2.21
CA LYS A 151 3.88 -14.75 -1.16
C LYS A 151 5.21 -14.03 -1.45
N THR A 152 5.66 -14.02 -2.70
CA THR A 152 6.89 -13.31 -3.10
C THR A 152 6.78 -11.81 -2.84
N TYR A 153 5.64 -11.19 -3.18
CA TYR A 153 5.38 -9.77 -2.88
C TYR A 153 5.35 -9.49 -1.37
N VAL A 154 4.80 -10.40 -0.58
CA VAL A 154 4.79 -10.31 0.89
C VAL A 154 6.20 -10.38 1.45
N GLU A 155 7.04 -11.31 0.95
CA GLU A 155 8.43 -11.48 1.37
C GLU A 155 9.26 -10.23 1.05
N ILE A 156 9.15 -9.70 -0.18
CA ILE A 156 9.82 -8.45 -0.58
C ILE A 156 9.43 -7.27 0.31
N LYS A 157 8.14 -7.13 0.65
CA LYS A 157 7.69 -6.07 1.57
C LYS A 157 8.29 -6.17 2.98
N ARG A 158 8.67 -7.36 3.40
CA ARG A 158 9.31 -7.59 4.71
C ARG A 158 10.83 -7.43 4.66
N GLU A 159 11.41 -7.66 3.49
CA GLU A 159 12.86 -7.56 3.27
C GLU A 159 13.32 -6.10 3.17
N VAL A 160 12.56 -5.25 2.48
CA VAL A 160 12.80 -3.81 2.35
C VAL A 160 12.39 -3.04 3.60
#